data_bcbff49bc19987a15bf2a32260f2529e
#
_entry.id   bcbff49bc19987a15bf2a32260f2529e
#
_cell.length_a   1.000
_cell.length_b   1.000
_cell.length_c   1.000
_cell.angle_alpha   90.00
_cell.angle_beta   90.00
_cell.angle_gamma   90.00
#
_symmetry.space_group_name_H-M   'P 1'
#
loop_
_entity.id
_entity.type
_entity.pdbx_description
1 polymer ?
#
loop_
_entity_poly.entity_id
_entity_poly.type
_entity_poly.pdbx_seq_one_letter_code
_entity_poly.pdbx_strand_id
1 'polypeptide(L)'
;MTGMRIAFVLGTVTGGTGAHVAMLARGGQARGLAVRVYGPAQAGRQFFPGAPAFVPVEIADRPRLARDAAAVLRLRRLLAGSRPEVVHAHGLRAGAVAAFALAGAGWRRRHRCALVVTVHNAPPTARPAGAVYAVLERIVAHRADAVTCVSGDLAARMRHLGAADVGLAIVPAPPGTAPGSEEVAAARAGLGGAGRPVVLAVGRLAPQKGFATLLAAAASWQHREPGPVLALAGAGPLDQMLRAQADASGIRMRFLGQRGDVPALLAAADVVVVPSRWEGQPLIVQEALRAGRPLVASRTGGIPDLTGEDAAVLVPPGDVAALVAAVLAVLDDPGLAARLSEAARARAAALPGEDAAVDAALALYQRVAGLPTAV
;
A
#
# COMPACT_ATOMS: atom_id res chain seq x y z
N MET A 1 -18.50 22.12 19.54
CA MET A 1 -17.02 22.18 19.36
C MET A 1 -16.75 22.32 17.87
N THR A 2 -16.10 23.40 17.43
CA THR A 2 -15.66 23.54 16.05
C THR A 2 -14.63 22.44 15.79
N GLY A 3 -14.92 21.54 14.85
CA GLY A 3 -14.06 20.40 14.57
C GLY A 3 -12.65 20.81 14.18
N MET A 4 -11.63 20.06 14.61
CA MET A 4 -10.24 20.24 14.22
C MET A 4 -10.10 20.28 12.70
N ARG A 5 -9.34 21.25 12.16
CA ARG A 5 -9.12 21.44 10.73
C ARG A 5 -7.90 20.65 10.28
N ILE A 6 -8.10 19.70 9.39
CA ILE A 6 -7.04 18.85 8.83
C ILE A 6 -6.88 19.11 7.34
N ALA A 7 -5.65 19.26 6.90
CA ALA A 7 -5.28 19.37 5.50
C ALA A 7 -4.49 18.15 5.06
N PHE A 8 -5.08 17.25 4.27
CA PHE A 8 -4.34 16.19 3.59
C PHE A 8 -3.61 16.73 2.36
N VAL A 9 -2.36 16.32 2.16
CA VAL A 9 -1.55 16.69 0.99
C VAL A 9 -1.07 15.42 0.30
N LEU A 10 -1.43 15.28 -0.98
CA LEU A 10 -1.09 14.13 -1.82
C LEU A 10 -0.10 14.53 -2.93
N GLY A 11 0.88 13.66 -3.19
CA GLY A 11 1.58 13.65 -4.48
C GLY A 11 0.79 12.88 -5.53
N THR A 12 1.44 12.49 -6.62
CA THR A 12 0.86 11.53 -7.55
C THR A 12 0.67 10.20 -6.82
N VAL A 13 -0.58 9.76 -6.74
CA VAL A 13 -0.94 8.52 -6.04
C VAL A 13 -1.64 7.57 -7.00
N THR A 14 -1.35 6.28 -6.84
CA THR A 14 -2.02 5.20 -7.55
C THR A 14 -2.41 4.12 -6.55
N GLY A 15 -3.60 3.53 -6.70
CA GLY A 15 -4.04 2.38 -5.90
C GLY A 15 -4.17 2.70 -4.40
N GLY A 16 -3.47 1.94 -3.56
CA GLY A 16 -3.68 1.90 -2.12
C GLY A 16 -3.50 3.22 -1.36
N THR A 17 -2.51 4.05 -1.74
CA THR A 17 -2.26 5.33 -1.04
C THR A 17 -3.45 6.30 -1.19
N GLY A 18 -3.99 6.42 -2.42
CA GLY A 18 -5.14 7.30 -2.66
C GLY A 18 -6.39 6.82 -1.92
N ALA A 19 -6.65 5.52 -1.94
CA ALA A 19 -7.76 4.90 -1.21
C ALA A 19 -7.63 5.09 0.31
N HIS A 20 -6.42 4.93 0.84
CA HIS A 20 -6.14 5.14 2.26
C HIS A 20 -6.42 6.58 2.70
N VAL A 21 -5.97 7.59 1.93
CA VAL A 21 -6.27 9.00 2.27
C VAL A 21 -7.75 9.31 2.13
N ALA A 22 -8.43 8.75 1.13
CA ALA A 22 -9.88 8.91 0.98
C ALA A 22 -10.64 8.31 2.18
N MET A 23 -10.19 7.15 2.68
CA MET A 23 -10.71 6.51 3.89
C MET A 23 -10.49 7.41 5.12
N LEU A 24 -9.27 7.89 5.37
CA LEU A 24 -8.97 8.80 6.48
C LEU A 24 -9.78 10.10 6.41
N ALA A 25 -9.95 10.67 5.21
CA ALA A 25 -10.72 11.90 5.01
C ALA A 25 -12.20 11.69 5.35
N ARG A 26 -12.81 10.60 4.82
CA ARG A 26 -14.22 10.26 5.13
C ARG A 26 -14.41 9.94 6.61
N GLY A 27 -13.55 9.09 7.17
CA GLY A 27 -13.63 8.70 8.58
C GLY A 27 -13.42 9.87 9.54
N GLY A 28 -12.51 10.80 9.19
CA GLY A 28 -12.30 12.03 9.94
C GLY A 28 -13.51 12.96 9.87
N GLN A 29 -14.11 13.16 8.69
CA GLN A 29 -15.35 13.95 8.54
C GLN A 29 -16.50 13.34 9.34
N ALA A 30 -16.67 12.02 9.33
CA ALA A 30 -17.68 11.34 10.12
C ALA A 30 -17.51 11.56 11.63
N ARG A 31 -16.26 11.83 12.08
CA ARG A 31 -15.91 12.16 13.48
C ARG A 31 -15.87 13.68 13.76
N GLY A 32 -16.40 14.48 12.83
CA GLY A 32 -16.56 15.94 13.02
C GLY A 32 -15.31 16.78 12.68
N LEU A 33 -14.30 16.21 12.00
CA LEU A 33 -13.16 17.00 11.51
C LEU A 33 -13.57 17.88 10.31
N ALA A 34 -13.00 19.08 10.24
CA ALA A 34 -13.07 19.92 9.05
C ALA A 34 -11.91 19.53 8.11
N VAL A 35 -12.19 18.68 7.13
CA VAL A 35 -11.18 18.11 6.23
C VAL A 35 -11.08 18.87 4.93
N ARG A 36 -9.84 19.14 4.47
CA ARG A 36 -9.51 19.54 3.10
C ARG A 36 -8.44 18.63 2.53
N VAL A 37 -8.50 18.39 1.22
CA VAL A 37 -7.54 17.52 0.52
C VAL A 37 -6.91 18.29 -0.63
N TYR A 38 -5.59 18.31 -0.68
CA TYR A 38 -4.79 18.98 -1.71
C TYR A 38 -3.97 17.93 -2.47
N GLY A 39 -4.07 17.89 -3.78
CA GLY A 39 -3.33 16.91 -4.58
C GLY A 39 -3.55 17.06 -6.08
N PRO A 40 -2.88 16.24 -6.92
CA PRO A 40 -3.05 16.29 -8.37
C PRO A 40 -4.50 16.08 -8.79
N ALA A 41 -4.93 16.79 -9.82
CA ALA A 41 -6.31 16.71 -10.33
C ALA A 41 -6.74 15.26 -10.66
N GLN A 42 -5.80 14.41 -11.11
CA GLN A 42 -6.08 13.00 -11.37
C GLN A 42 -6.48 12.25 -10.08
N ALA A 43 -5.81 12.51 -8.96
CA ALA A 43 -6.18 11.91 -7.67
C ALA A 43 -7.58 12.36 -7.22
N GLY A 44 -7.94 13.63 -7.47
CA GLY A 44 -9.28 14.15 -7.22
C GLY A 44 -10.37 13.37 -7.97
N ARG A 45 -10.18 13.17 -9.26
CA ARG A 45 -11.13 12.40 -10.09
C ARG A 45 -11.26 10.94 -9.66
N GLN A 46 -10.17 10.32 -9.25
CA GLN A 46 -10.13 8.88 -8.97
C GLN A 46 -10.62 8.54 -7.54
N PHE A 47 -10.24 9.33 -6.53
CA PHE A 47 -10.45 8.97 -5.12
C PHE A 47 -11.43 9.90 -4.38
N PHE A 48 -11.70 11.09 -4.95
CA PHE A 48 -12.54 12.12 -4.33
C PHE A 48 -13.59 12.67 -5.31
N PRO A 49 -14.34 11.81 -6.04
CA PRO A 49 -15.31 12.28 -7.03
C PRO A 49 -16.38 13.14 -6.36
N GLY A 50 -16.56 14.38 -6.86
CA GLY A 50 -17.58 15.30 -6.36
C GLY A 50 -17.34 15.83 -4.95
N ALA A 51 -16.20 15.56 -4.32
CA ALA A 51 -15.94 16.06 -2.96
C ALA A 51 -15.55 17.55 -2.97
N PRO A 52 -16.35 18.45 -2.38
CA PRO A 52 -16.07 19.89 -2.36
C PRO A 52 -14.82 20.23 -1.53
N ALA A 53 -14.36 19.32 -0.71
CA ALA A 53 -13.16 19.45 0.09
C ALA A 53 -11.85 19.25 -0.70
N PHE A 54 -11.90 18.76 -1.95
CA PHE A 54 -10.70 18.55 -2.78
C PHE A 54 -10.34 19.80 -3.58
N VAL A 55 -9.06 20.19 -3.48
CA VAL A 55 -8.50 21.35 -4.20
C VAL A 55 -7.26 20.91 -5.00
N PRO A 56 -7.22 21.13 -6.32
CA PRO A 56 -6.09 20.70 -7.15
C PRO A 56 -4.80 21.45 -6.81
N VAL A 57 -3.74 20.68 -6.51
CA VAL A 57 -2.34 21.12 -6.39
C VAL A 57 -1.45 20.07 -7.06
N GLU A 58 -0.79 20.45 -8.13
CA GLU A 58 0.02 19.52 -8.92
C GLU A 58 1.36 19.26 -8.25
N ILE A 59 1.53 18.06 -7.68
CA ILE A 59 2.77 17.54 -7.10
C ILE A 59 3.15 16.28 -7.88
N ALA A 60 4.12 16.42 -8.80
CA ALA A 60 4.50 15.38 -9.74
C ALA A 60 5.41 14.31 -9.12
N ASP A 61 5.49 13.11 -9.72
CA ASP A 61 6.37 12.01 -9.28
C ASP A 61 7.85 12.35 -9.43
N ARG A 62 8.20 13.06 -10.50
CA ARG A 62 9.58 13.43 -10.80
C ARG A 62 9.84 14.87 -10.41
N PRO A 63 11.00 15.18 -9.78
CA PRO A 63 11.37 16.54 -9.42
C PRO A 63 11.44 17.44 -10.65
N ARG A 64 10.80 18.63 -10.54
CA ARG A 64 10.85 19.71 -11.53
C ARG A 64 10.85 21.03 -10.77
N LEU A 65 12.02 21.63 -10.55
CA LEU A 65 12.21 22.76 -9.65
C LEU A 65 11.15 23.88 -9.79
N ALA A 66 10.87 24.33 -11.01
CA ALA A 66 9.90 25.40 -11.25
C ALA A 66 8.46 24.96 -10.87
N ARG A 67 8.07 23.72 -11.19
CA ARG A 67 6.74 23.20 -10.83
C ARG A 67 6.62 22.95 -9.34
N ASP A 68 7.68 22.44 -8.72
CA ASP A 68 7.73 22.19 -7.28
C ASP A 68 7.64 23.51 -6.50
N ALA A 69 8.35 24.57 -6.94
CA ALA A 69 8.24 25.92 -6.36
C ALA A 69 6.82 26.50 -6.51
N ALA A 70 6.20 26.33 -7.69
CA ALA A 70 4.81 26.76 -7.90
C ALA A 70 3.83 26.01 -7.00
N ALA A 71 4.02 24.69 -6.82
CA ALA A 71 3.22 23.87 -5.91
C ALA A 71 3.36 24.33 -4.45
N VAL A 72 4.58 24.62 -3.99
CA VAL A 72 4.87 25.16 -2.66
C VAL A 72 4.15 26.49 -2.43
N LEU A 73 4.27 27.46 -3.37
CA LEU A 73 3.64 28.77 -3.26
C LEU A 73 2.11 28.66 -3.29
N ARG A 74 1.55 27.83 -4.16
CA ARG A 74 0.11 27.57 -4.22
C ARG A 74 -0.40 26.95 -2.92
N LEU A 75 0.26 25.88 -2.46
CA LEU A 75 -0.11 25.21 -1.21
C LEU A 75 -0.02 26.15 -0.02
N ARG A 76 1.02 26.97 0.08
CA ARG A 76 1.16 28.00 1.14
C ARG A 76 -0.02 28.96 1.19
N ARG A 77 -0.48 29.48 0.04
CA ARG A 77 -1.65 30.37 -0.03
C ARG A 77 -2.92 29.68 0.43
N LEU A 78 -3.13 28.42 -0.01
CA LEU A 78 -4.31 27.64 0.35
C LEU A 78 -4.33 27.29 1.85
N LEU A 79 -3.18 26.91 2.42
CA LEU A 79 -3.04 26.64 3.85
C LEU A 79 -3.24 27.91 4.69
N ALA A 80 -2.76 29.06 4.23
CA ALA A 80 -2.98 30.35 4.90
C ALA A 80 -4.47 30.72 4.98
N GLY A 81 -5.24 30.40 3.94
CA GLY A 81 -6.69 30.61 3.92
C GLY A 81 -7.48 29.62 4.76
N SER A 82 -7.09 28.34 4.76
CA SER A 82 -7.80 27.26 5.48
C SER A 82 -7.39 27.12 6.95
N ARG A 83 -6.21 27.60 7.32
CA ARG A 83 -5.63 27.59 8.69
C ARG A 83 -5.79 26.23 9.41
N PRO A 84 -5.27 25.13 8.83
CA PRO A 84 -5.38 23.83 9.48
C PRO A 84 -4.56 23.78 10.77
N GLU A 85 -5.01 23.01 11.76
CA GLU A 85 -4.22 22.64 12.94
C GLU A 85 -3.18 21.57 12.60
N VAL A 86 -3.49 20.69 11.63
CA VAL A 86 -2.57 19.65 11.16
C VAL A 86 -2.56 19.59 9.62
N VAL A 87 -1.37 19.53 9.06
CA VAL A 87 -1.14 19.13 7.66
C VAL A 87 -0.63 17.71 7.68
N HIS A 88 -1.35 16.79 7.05
CA HIS A 88 -0.93 15.40 6.91
C HIS A 88 -0.58 15.11 5.44
N ALA A 89 0.71 15.01 5.16
CA ALA A 89 1.21 14.74 3.81
C ALA A 89 1.48 13.25 3.61
N HIS A 90 1.12 12.73 2.44
CA HIS A 90 1.30 11.33 2.08
C HIS A 90 2.35 11.17 0.99
N GLY A 91 3.47 10.53 1.36
CA GLY A 91 4.67 10.34 0.55
C GLY A 91 5.72 11.46 0.72
N LEU A 92 6.98 11.12 0.46
CA LEU A 92 8.12 12.00 0.70
C LEU A 92 8.06 13.32 -0.09
N ARG A 93 7.57 13.29 -1.32
CA ARG A 93 7.45 14.51 -2.13
C ARG A 93 6.37 15.46 -1.61
N ALA A 94 5.19 14.92 -1.28
CA ALA A 94 4.13 15.71 -0.67
C ALA A 94 4.59 16.26 0.68
N GLY A 95 5.30 15.45 1.48
CA GLY A 95 5.90 15.85 2.74
C GLY A 95 6.88 17.02 2.60
N ALA A 96 7.79 16.95 1.63
CA ALA A 96 8.76 18.02 1.38
C ALA A 96 8.06 19.31 0.89
N VAL A 97 7.11 19.21 -0.05
CA VAL A 97 6.32 20.37 -0.53
C VAL A 97 5.56 21.01 0.63
N ALA A 98 4.91 20.21 1.49
CA ALA A 98 4.23 20.69 2.67
C ALA A 98 5.20 21.36 3.67
N ALA A 99 6.36 20.74 3.92
CA ALA A 99 7.40 21.30 4.79
C ALA A 99 7.86 22.70 4.32
N PHE A 100 8.10 22.85 3.00
CA PHE A 100 8.45 24.16 2.43
C PHE A 100 7.28 25.14 2.40
N ALA A 101 6.05 24.69 2.17
CA ALA A 101 4.87 25.54 2.24
C ALA A 101 4.65 26.10 3.66
N LEU A 102 4.96 25.32 4.68
CA LEU A 102 4.89 25.69 6.09
C LEU A 102 6.17 26.41 6.60
N ALA A 103 7.27 26.41 5.82
CA ALA A 103 8.49 27.12 6.16
C ALA A 103 8.28 28.63 5.92
N GLY A 104 8.60 29.44 6.92
CA GLY A 104 8.53 30.89 6.85
C GLY A 104 8.58 31.47 8.25
N ALA A 105 9.13 32.70 8.39
CA ALA A 105 9.36 33.32 9.68
C ALA A 105 8.08 33.37 10.54
N GLY A 106 7.94 32.45 11.44
CA GLY A 106 6.87 32.40 12.42
C GLY A 106 5.51 31.86 11.90
N TRP A 107 5.39 31.37 10.64
CA TRP A 107 4.09 30.90 10.13
C TRP A 107 3.52 29.75 10.98
N ARG A 108 4.29 28.70 11.26
CA ARG A 108 3.88 27.58 12.12
C ARG A 108 3.58 28.01 13.55
N ARG A 109 4.39 28.91 14.11
CA ARG A 109 4.17 29.46 15.47
C ARG A 109 2.88 30.29 15.54
N ARG A 110 2.64 31.14 14.53
CA ARG A 110 1.43 32.00 14.49
C ARG A 110 0.15 31.21 14.32
N HIS A 111 0.19 30.10 13.57
CA HIS A 111 -0.99 29.31 13.21
C HIS A 111 -1.09 27.98 13.96
N ARG A 112 -0.12 27.65 14.83
CA ARG A 112 -0.07 26.38 15.60
C ARG A 112 -0.36 25.15 14.72
N CYS A 113 0.28 25.08 13.53
CA CYS A 113 0.04 24.04 12.56
C CYS A 113 1.14 22.97 12.64
N ALA A 114 0.77 21.74 12.93
CA ALA A 114 1.67 20.60 12.92
C ALA A 114 1.77 19.97 11.53
N LEU A 115 2.92 19.37 11.22
CA LEU A 115 3.16 18.59 10.01
C LEU A 115 3.34 17.11 10.35
N VAL A 116 2.43 16.29 9.88
CA VAL A 116 2.54 14.83 9.89
C VAL A 116 2.87 14.35 8.48
N VAL A 117 3.77 13.38 8.34
CA VAL A 117 4.08 12.77 7.04
C VAL A 117 4.00 11.26 7.12
N THR A 118 3.17 10.65 6.26
CA THR A 118 3.17 9.19 6.08
C THR A 118 4.06 8.80 4.92
N VAL A 119 5.05 7.95 5.19
CA VAL A 119 5.97 7.39 4.18
C VAL A 119 5.41 6.06 3.68
N HIS A 120 5.02 6.00 2.40
CA HIS A 120 4.33 4.86 1.79
C HIS A 120 5.22 3.94 0.96
N ASN A 121 6.39 4.39 0.54
CA ASN A 121 7.26 3.63 -0.36
C ASN A 121 8.72 3.80 0.04
N ALA A 122 9.50 2.73 -0.16
CA ALA A 122 10.95 2.83 -0.14
C ALA A 122 11.45 3.77 -1.25
N PRO A 123 12.52 4.53 -1.01
CA PRO A 123 13.12 5.38 -2.02
C PRO A 123 13.70 4.51 -3.16
N PRO A 124 13.71 5.03 -4.41
CA PRO A 124 14.38 4.35 -5.50
C PRO A 124 15.88 4.25 -5.23
N THR A 125 16.49 3.11 -5.54
CA THR A 125 17.93 2.87 -5.35
C THR A 125 18.78 3.39 -6.51
N ALA A 126 18.19 3.52 -7.71
CA ALA A 126 18.90 3.95 -8.91
C ALA A 126 19.27 5.45 -8.86
N ARG A 127 20.53 5.79 -9.25
CA ARG A 127 20.97 7.18 -9.44
C ARG A 127 20.42 7.73 -10.77
N PRO A 128 20.08 9.04 -10.85
CA PRO A 128 20.19 10.09 -9.83
C PRO A 128 18.99 10.15 -8.85
N ALA A 129 17.91 9.41 -9.13
CA ALA A 129 16.67 9.50 -8.34
C ALA A 129 16.91 9.23 -6.83
N GLY A 130 17.71 8.22 -6.51
CA GLY A 130 18.04 7.88 -5.12
C GLY A 130 18.65 9.04 -4.33
N ALA A 131 19.53 9.84 -4.94
CA ALA A 131 20.13 11.01 -4.29
C ALA A 131 19.07 12.08 -3.97
N VAL A 132 18.15 12.34 -4.89
CA VAL A 132 17.06 13.30 -4.65
C VAL A 132 16.16 12.82 -3.52
N TYR A 133 15.78 11.54 -3.52
CA TYR A 133 14.94 10.98 -2.46
C TYR A 133 15.64 10.99 -1.09
N ALA A 134 16.96 10.78 -1.03
CA ALA A 134 17.73 10.92 0.21
C ALA A 134 17.67 12.34 0.80
N VAL A 135 17.63 13.38 -0.05
CA VAL A 135 17.40 14.76 0.39
C VAL A 135 15.98 14.94 0.90
N LEU A 136 14.97 14.43 0.18
CA LEU A 136 13.57 14.52 0.60
C LEU A 136 13.33 13.83 1.94
N GLU A 137 13.93 12.66 2.16
CA GLU A 137 13.86 11.94 3.43
C GLU A 137 14.41 12.76 4.59
N ARG A 138 15.58 13.40 4.40
CA ARG A 138 16.17 14.29 5.42
C ARG A 138 15.28 15.50 5.70
N ILE A 139 14.72 16.13 4.66
CA ILE A 139 13.78 17.24 4.83
C ILE A 139 12.59 16.79 5.67
N VAL A 140 11.98 15.66 5.35
CA VAL A 140 10.84 15.13 6.08
C VAL A 140 11.24 14.78 7.51
N ALA A 141 12.35 14.07 7.72
CA ALA A 141 12.82 13.67 9.05
C ALA A 141 13.02 14.87 10.00
N HIS A 142 13.56 15.99 9.50
CA HIS A 142 13.86 17.15 10.34
C HIS A 142 12.73 18.20 10.40
N ARG A 143 11.74 18.14 9.52
CA ARG A 143 10.69 19.16 9.43
C ARG A 143 9.31 18.68 9.88
N ALA A 144 9.05 17.38 9.82
CA ALA A 144 7.81 16.83 10.33
C ALA A 144 7.79 16.80 11.87
N ASP A 145 6.65 17.08 12.46
CA ASP A 145 6.43 16.92 13.91
C ASP A 145 6.21 15.45 14.27
N ALA A 146 5.65 14.69 13.33
CA ALA A 146 5.61 13.23 13.40
C ALA A 146 5.70 12.61 12.01
N VAL A 147 6.34 11.46 11.92
CA VAL A 147 6.43 10.63 10.73
C VAL A 147 5.77 9.30 11.00
N THR A 148 4.85 8.89 10.14
CA THR A 148 4.31 7.53 10.17
C THR A 148 4.81 6.74 8.96
N CYS A 149 5.08 5.47 9.15
CA CYS A 149 5.65 4.61 8.11
C CYS A 149 4.78 3.37 7.93
N VAL A 150 4.67 2.89 6.70
CA VAL A 150 3.87 1.70 6.40
C VAL A 150 4.60 0.38 6.67
N SER A 151 5.84 0.43 7.17
CA SER A 151 6.64 -0.76 7.51
C SER A 151 7.73 -0.43 8.52
N GLY A 152 8.18 -1.45 9.25
CA GLY A 152 9.20 -1.32 10.28
C GLY A 152 10.57 -0.88 9.75
N ASP A 153 10.95 -1.31 8.55
CA ASP A 153 12.20 -0.92 7.89
C ASP A 153 12.22 0.58 7.52
N LEU A 154 11.10 1.12 7.02
CA LEU A 154 10.95 2.56 6.80
C LEU A 154 10.97 3.34 8.10
N ALA A 155 10.32 2.84 9.15
CA ALA A 155 10.35 3.50 10.45
C ALA A 155 11.76 3.55 11.04
N ALA A 156 12.50 2.45 10.99
CA ALA A 156 13.90 2.40 11.40
C ALA A 156 14.77 3.39 10.61
N ARG A 157 14.57 3.45 9.29
CA ARG A 157 15.25 4.39 8.41
C ARG A 157 14.97 5.86 8.77
N MET A 158 13.71 6.21 9.02
CA MET A 158 13.35 7.59 9.37
C MET A 158 13.91 7.99 10.74
N ARG A 159 13.95 7.07 11.73
CA ARG A 159 14.63 7.30 13.02
C ARG A 159 16.14 7.53 12.83
N HIS A 160 16.79 6.70 12.00
CA HIS A 160 18.20 6.85 11.67
C HIS A 160 18.51 8.21 11.01
N LEU A 161 17.58 8.76 10.24
CA LEU A 161 17.69 10.08 9.62
C LEU A 161 17.37 11.24 10.58
N GLY A 162 17.06 10.98 11.85
CA GLY A 162 16.84 11.97 12.89
C GLY A 162 15.39 12.43 13.05
N ALA A 163 14.40 11.70 12.54
CA ALA A 163 13.02 12.01 12.83
C ALA A 163 12.70 11.74 14.30
N ALA A 164 12.16 12.76 15.00
CA ALA A 164 11.99 12.74 16.45
C ALA A 164 10.82 11.85 16.91
N ASP A 165 9.71 11.84 16.16
CA ASP A 165 8.51 11.07 16.45
C ASP A 165 8.19 10.17 15.25
N VAL A 166 8.40 8.86 15.40
CA VAL A 166 8.21 7.89 14.31
C VAL A 166 7.35 6.73 14.78
N GLY A 167 6.19 6.58 14.14
CA GLY A 167 5.22 5.50 14.36
C GLY A 167 4.96 4.65 13.11
N LEU A 168 4.17 3.60 13.28
CA LEU A 168 3.63 2.83 12.17
C LEU A 168 2.26 3.38 11.77
N ALA A 169 2.02 3.49 10.46
CA ALA A 169 0.70 3.80 9.92
C ALA A 169 -0.12 2.51 9.81
N ILE A 170 -1.41 2.59 10.08
CA ILE A 170 -2.37 1.53 9.81
C ILE A 170 -2.97 1.79 8.44
N VAL A 171 -2.73 0.88 7.48
CA VAL A 171 -3.28 0.96 6.12
C VAL A 171 -4.15 -0.29 5.88
N PRO A 172 -5.42 -0.27 6.31
CA PRO A 172 -6.29 -1.42 6.16
C PRO A 172 -6.69 -1.62 4.70
N ALA A 173 -6.84 -2.88 4.30
CA ALA A 173 -7.54 -3.17 3.07
C ALA A 173 -9.02 -2.81 3.23
N PRO A 174 -9.67 -2.26 2.18
CA PRO A 174 -11.10 -1.95 2.23
C PRO A 174 -11.91 -3.15 2.71
N PRO A 175 -13.01 -2.93 3.44
CA PRO A 175 -13.92 -4.02 3.77
C PRO A 175 -14.42 -4.64 2.47
N GLY A 176 -14.37 -5.96 2.39
CA GLY A 176 -14.89 -6.74 1.25
C GLY A 176 -16.05 -7.59 1.70
N THR A 177 -17.01 -7.80 0.81
CA THR A 177 -18.02 -8.85 0.98
C THR A 177 -17.43 -10.20 0.61
N ALA A 178 -17.72 -11.23 1.40
CA ALA A 178 -17.36 -12.58 1.03
C ALA A 178 -18.10 -12.96 -0.28
N PRO A 179 -17.40 -13.52 -1.28
CA PRO A 179 -18.05 -13.92 -2.52
C PRO A 179 -18.98 -15.10 -2.30
N GLY A 180 -20.09 -15.17 -3.05
CA GLY A 180 -20.99 -16.30 -3.04
C GLY A 180 -20.36 -17.56 -3.64
N SER A 181 -20.91 -18.74 -3.32
CA SER A 181 -20.39 -20.03 -3.82
C SER A 181 -20.40 -20.10 -5.35
N GLU A 182 -21.41 -19.55 -6.02
CA GLU A 182 -21.49 -19.49 -7.48
C GLU A 182 -20.39 -18.61 -8.09
N GLU A 183 -20.09 -17.44 -7.48
CA GLU A 183 -19.02 -16.56 -7.92
C GLU A 183 -17.66 -17.24 -7.79
N VAL A 184 -17.44 -17.98 -6.69
CA VAL A 184 -16.21 -18.75 -6.48
C VAL A 184 -16.07 -19.88 -7.49
N ALA A 185 -17.16 -20.63 -7.76
CA ALA A 185 -17.17 -21.70 -8.74
C ALA A 185 -16.92 -21.16 -10.17
N ALA A 186 -17.54 -20.04 -10.53
CA ALA A 186 -17.32 -19.38 -11.82
C ALA A 186 -15.87 -18.87 -11.94
N ALA A 187 -15.32 -18.27 -10.89
CA ALA A 187 -13.92 -17.85 -10.84
C ALA A 187 -12.98 -19.04 -11.02
N ARG A 188 -13.24 -20.16 -10.30
CA ARG A 188 -12.42 -21.39 -10.42
C ARG A 188 -12.45 -21.96 -11.84
N ALA A 189 -13.62 -22.03 -12.45
CA ALA A 189 -13.79 -22.49 -13.83
C ALA A 189 -13.07 -21.54 -14.81
N GLY A 190 -13.25 -20.23 -14.63
CA GLY A 190 -12.57 -19.18 -15.39
C GLY A 190 -11.05 -19.23 -15.27
N LEU A 191 -10.51 -19.68 -14.15
CA LEU A 191 -9.08 -19.92 -13.94
C LEU A 191 -8.60 -21.24 -14.59
N GLY A 192 -9.50 -22.13 -15.05
CA GLY A 192 -9.14 -23.45 -15.55
C GLY A 192 -8.68 -24.39 -14.44
N GLY A 193 -9.17 -24.17 -13.22
CA GLY A 193 -8.83 -24.96 -12.03
C GLY A 193 -9.67 -26.22 -11.83
N ALA A 194 -10.45 -26.65 -12.82
CA ALA A 194 -11.15 -27.92 -12.73
C ALA A 194 -10.15 -29.08 -12.65
N GLY A 195 -10.12 -29.77 -11.50
CA GLY A 195 -9.19 -30.88 -11.26
C GLY A 195 -7.69 -30.51 -11.17
N ARG A 196 -7.37 -29.22 -11.07
CA ARG A 196 -5.98 -28.72 -11.01
C ARG A 196 -5.81 -27.70 -9.89
N PRO A 197 -4.66 -27.72 -9.19
CA PRO A 197 -4.35 -26.65 -8.24
C PRO A 197 -4.22 -25.28 -8.94
N VAL A 198 -4.65 -24.21 -8.26
CA VAL A 198 -4.57 -22.83 -8.75
C VAL A 198 -3.60 -22.04 -7.89
N VAL A 199 -2.53 -21.56 -8.49
CA VAL A 199 -1.58 -20.60 -7.92
C VAL A 199 -1.95 -19.22 -8.46
N LEU A 200 -2.39 -18.32 -7.58
CA LEU A 200 -2.85 -16.99 -7.95
C LEU A 200 -1.88 -15.91 -7.47
N ALA A 201 -1.56 -14.98 -8.34
CA ALA A 201 -0.90 -13.74 -7.99
C ALA A 201 -1.74 -12.54 -8.45
N VAL A 202 -1.82 -11.50 -7.62
CA VAL A 202 -2.63 -10.30 -7.90
C VAL A 202 -1.81 -9.05 -7.61
N GLY A 203 -1.79 -8.11 -8.55
CA GLY A 203 -1.13 -6.83 -8.32
C GLY A 203 -0.78 -6.08 -9.60
N ARG A 204 -0.30 -4.84 -9.44
CA ARG A 204 0.18 -4.04 -10.56
C ARG A 204 1.40 -4.69 -11.20
N LEU A 205 1.42 -4.85 -12.53
CA LEU A 205 2.53 -5.46 -13.25
C LEU A 205 3.72 -4.48 -13.34
N ALA A 206 4.45 -4.37 -12.23
CA ALA A 206 5.58 -3.46 -12.04
C ALA A 206 6.78 -4.21 -11.43
N PRO A 207 8.03 -3.72 -11.64
CA PRO A 207 9.25 -4.39 -11.16
C PRO A 207 9.23 -4.72 -9.67
N GLN A 208 8.64 -3.85 -8.86
CA GLN A 208 8.50 -4.01 -7.40
C GLN A 208 7.76 -5.31 -7.02
N LYS A 209 6.79 -5.75 -7.82
CA LYS A 209 5.93 -6.90 -7.51
C LYS A 209 6.57 -8.27 -7.78
N GLY A 210 7.76 -8.30 -8.39
CA GLY A 210 8.56 -9.51 -8.50
C GLY A 210 7.97 -10.63 -9.38
N PHE A 211 7.04 -10.34 -10.28
CA PHE A 211 6.38 -11.37 -11.10
C PHE A 211 7.33 -12.11 -12.05
N ALA A 212 8.49 -11.54 -12.37
CA ALA A 212 9.53 -12.26 -13.09
C ALA A 212 10.11 -13.42 -12.25
N THR A 213 10.24 -13.25 -10.92
CA THR A 213 10.63 -14.33 -10.00
C THR A 213 9.57 -15.44 -9.97
N LEU A 214 8.28 -15.06 -9.99
CA LEU A 214 7.18 -16.02 -10.05
C LEU A 214 7.20 -16.83 -11.37
N LEU A 215 7.44 -16.17 -12.51
CA LEU A 215 7.58 -16.87 -13.79
C LEU A 215 8.74 -17.83 -13.78
N ALA A 216 9.92 -17.43 -13.27
CA ALA A 216 11.07 -18.31 -13.17
C ALA A 216 10.78 -19.53 -12.28
N ALA A 217 10.05 -19.35 -11.17
CA ALA A 217 9.62 -20.44 -10.31
C ALA A 217 8.63 -21.38 -11.00
N ALA A 218 7.72 -20.84 -11.81
CA ALA A 218 6.69 -21.61 -12.49
C ALA A 218 7.25 -22.63 -13.50
N ALA A 219 8.42 -22.37 -14.07
CA ALA A 219 9.10 -23.33 -14.93
C ALA A 219 9.33 -24.69 -14.27
N SER A 220 9.55 -24.72 -12.95
CA SER A 220 9.75 -25.95 -12.19
C SER A 220 8.45 -26.74 -11.94
N TRP A 221 7.30 -26.12 -12.10
CA TRP A 221 5.99 -26.74 -11.81
C TRP A 221 5.30 -27.32 -13.05
N GLN A 222 5.70 -26.92 -14.23
CA GLN A 222 5.02 -27.28 -15.50
C GLN A 222 5.04 -28.76 -15.82
N HIS A 223 6.00 -29.52 -15.25
CA HIS A 223 6.15 -30.96 -15.48
C HIS A 223 5.37 -31.81 -14.49
N ARG A 224 4.60 -31.21 -13.57
CA ARG A 224 3.75 -31.95 -12.63
C ARG A 224 2.45 -32.40 -13.31
N GLU A 225 1.92 -33.53 -12.90
CA GLU A 225 0.61 -34.02 -13.32
C GLU A 225 -0.29 -34.33 -12.11
N PRO A 226 -1.40 -33.65 -11.92
CA PRO A 226 -1.81 -32.45 -12.66
C PRO A 226 -0.97 -31.22 -12.28
N GLY A 227 -0.37 -30.57 -13.29
CA GLY A 227 0.37 -29.34 -13.06
C GLY A 227 -0.55 -28.19 -12.62
N PRO A 228 -0.10 -27.29 -11.72
CA PRO A 228 -0.91 -26.18 -11.27
C PRO A 228 -1.20 -25.18 -12.40
N VAL A 229 -2.36 -24.54 -12.32
CA VAL A 229 -2.66 -23.36 -13.13
C VAL A 229 -2.02 -22.15 -12.46
N LEU A 230 -1.15 -21.45 -13.17
CA LEU A 230 -0.65 -20.15 -12.72
C LEU A 230 -1.51 -19.03 -13.30
N ALA A 231 -2.10 -18.20 -12.44
CA ALA A 231 -2.93 -17.06 -12.83
C ALA A 231 -2.36 -15.76 -12.27
N LEU A 232 -2.34 -14.72 -13.11
CA LEU A 232 -1.89 -13.39 -12.75
C LEU A 232 -2.96 -12.36 -13.09
N ALA A 233 -3.54 -11.73 -12.06
CA ALA A 233 -4.51 -10.66 -12.18
C ALA A 233 -3.83 -9.31 -11.94
N GLY A 234 -4.02 -8.38 -12.86
CA GLY A 234 -3.48 -7.04 -12.79
C GLY A 234 -3.10 -6.48 -14.15
N ALA A 235 -2.76 -5.21 -14.15
CA ALA A 235 -2.24 -4.50 -15.31
C ALA A 235 -1.03 -3.65 -14.93
N GLY A 236 -0.19 -3.29 -15.89
CA GLY A 236 0.97 -2.45 -15.60
C GLY A 236 2.02 -2.46 -16.69
N PRO A 237 3.10 -1.68 -16.52
CA PRO A 237 4.11 -1.47 -17.55
C PRO A 237 4.87 -2.75 -17.97
N LEU A 238 4.85 -3.81 -17.15
CA LEU A 238 5.54 -5.06 -17.46
C LEU A 238 4.65 -6.10 -18.16
N ASP A 239 3.39 -5.82 -18.50
CA ASP A 239 2.46 -6.80 -19.05
C ASP A 239 3.04 -7.49 -20.30
N GLN A 240 3.45 -6.71 -21.30
CA GLN A 240 4.00 -7.25 -22.55
C GLN A 240 5.28 -8.07 -22.33
N MET A 241 6.17 -7.60 -21.45
CA MET A 241 7.43 -8.28 -21.13
C MET A 241 7.18 -9.61 -20.44
N LEU A 242 6.25 -9.67 -19.46
CA LEU A 242 5.91 -10.88 -18.74
C LEU A 242 5.25 -11.92 -19.64
N ARG A 243 4.38 -11.51 -20.56
CA ARG A 243 3.78 -12.41 -21.59
C ARG A 243 4.85 -12.99 -22.50
N ALA A 244 5.71 -12.14 -23.07
CA ALA A 244 6.79 -12.60 -23.93
C ALA A 244 7.75 -13.56 -23.20
N GLN A 245 8.04 -13.31 -21.91
CA GLN A 245 8.87 -14.20 -21.10
C GLN A 245 8.17 -15.55 -20.85
N ALA A 246 6.86 -15.54 -20.56
CA ALA A 246 6.08 -16.77 -20.38
C ALA A 246 6.05 -17.62 -21.65
N ASP A 247 5.78 -16.98 -22.80
CA ASP A 247 5.75 -17.64 -24.10
C ASP A 247 7.11 -18.25 -24.48
N ALA A 248 8.19 -17.47 -24.32
CA ALA A 248 9.55 -17.92 -24.62
C ALA A 248 10.00 -19.12 -23.75
N SER A 249 9.47 -19.20 -22.51
CA SER A 249 9.79 -20.28 -21.58
C SER A 249 8.78 -21.45 -21.62
N GLY A 250 7.76 -21.39 -22.47
CA GLY A 250 6.72 -22.40 -22.57
C GLY A 250 5.83 -22.50 -21.31
N ILE A 251 5.82 -21.45 -20.47
CA ILE A 251 5.08 -21.46 -19.21
C ILE A 251 3.60 -21.15 -19.48
N ARG A 252 2.73 -22.08 -19.10
CA ARG A 252 1.28 -21.89 -19.20
C ARG A 252 0.79 -20.98 -18.08
N MET A 253 0.76 -19.65 -18.33
CA MET A 253 0.26 -18.67 -17.39
C MET A 253 -1.01 -17.98 -17.95
N ARG A 254 -2.00 -17.81 -17.09
CA ARG A 254 -3.20 -17.05 -17.40
C ARG A 254 -3.04 -15.59 -16.97
N PHE A 255 -2.91 -14.69 -17.92
CA PHE A 255 -2.94 -13.25 -17.70
C PHE A 255 -4.37 -12.76 -17.73
N LEU A 256 -4.92 -12.38 -16.59
CA LEU A 256 -6.34 -12.04 -16.43
C LEU A 256 -6.64 -10.56 -16.67
N GLY A 257 -5.60 -9.72 -16.83
CA GLY A 257 -5.77 -8.28 -16.86
C GLY A 257 -6.27 -7.70 -15.53
N GLN A 258 -6.78 -6.48 -15.58
CA GLN A 258 -7.38 -5.85 -14.40
C GLN A 258 -8.73 -6.50 -14.08
N ARG A 259 -8.92 -6.89 -12.81
CA ARG A 259 -10.12 -7.61 -12.34
C ARG A 259 -10.82 -6.82 -11.23
N GLY A 260 -12.14 -6.86 -11.23
CA GLY A 260 -12.98 -6.34 -10.14
C GLY A 260 -13.44 -7.40 -9.15
N ASP A 261 -13.35 -8.69 -9.52
CA ASP A 261 -13.77 -9.86 -8.77
C ASP A 261 -12.62 -10.53 -7.98
N VAL A 262 -11.65 -9.75 -7.55
CA VAL A 262 -10.48 -10.23 -6.78
C VAL A 262 -10.88 -11.09 -5.57
N PRO A 263 -11.93 -10.77 -4.79
CA PRO A 263 -12.37 -11.65 -3.70
C PRO A 263 -12.74 -13.05 -4.15
N ALA A 264 -13.44 -13.20 -5.28
CA ALA A 264 -13.81 -14.51 -5.84
C ALA A 264 -12.59 -15.27 -6.37
N LEU A 265 -11.66 -14.58 -7.04
CA LEU A 265 -10.39 -15.17 -7.49
C LEU A 265 -9.55 -15.68 -6.31
N LEU A 266 -9.44 -14.89 -5.24
CA LEU A 266 -8.75 -15.32 -4.02
C LEU A 266 -9.43 -16.54 -3.41
N ALA A 267 -10.75 -16.51 -3.25
CA ALA A 267 -11.50 -17.63 -2.71
C ALA A 267 -11.41 -18.91 -3.58
N ALA A 268 -11.15 -18.79 -4.88
CA ALA A 268 -10.99 -19.89 -5.81
C ALA A 268 -9.55 -20.44 -5.88
N ALA A 269 -8.55 -19.74 -5.31
CA ALA A 269 -7.15 -20.16 -5.35
C ALA A 269 -6.84 -21.25 -4.30
N ASP A 270 -5.89 -22.11 -4.58
CA ASP A 270 -5.32 -23.06 -3.62
C ASP A 270 -4.12 -22.44 -2.88
N VAL A 271 -3.34 -21.60 -3.58
CA VAL A 271 -2.23 -20.84 -3.03
C VAL A 271 -2.23 -19.44 -3.62
N VAL A 272 -2.07 -18.41 -2.76
CA VAL A 272 -1.82 -17.04 -3.19
C VAL A 272 -0.32 -16.77 -3.07
N VAL A 273 0.27 -16.14 -4.10
CA VAL A 273 1.70 -15.82 -4.12
C VAL A 273 1.93 -14.32 -4.24
N VAL A 274 2.72 -13.76 -3.31
CA VAL A 274 3.12 -12.36 -3.30
C VAL A 274 4.66 -12.25 -3.35
N PRO A 275 5.28 -12.37 -4.53
CA PRO A 275 6.73 -12.49 -4.69
C PRO A 275 7.45 -11.14 -4.74
N SER A 276 6.93 -10.16 -4.05
CA SER A 276 7.34 -8.77 -4.15
C SER A 276 8.79 -8.56 -3.69
N ARG A 277 9.51 -7.64 -4.34
CA ARG A 277 10.85 -7.23 -3.94
C ARG A 277 10.83 -6.30 -2.74
N TRP A 278 9.78 -5.50 -2.63
CA TRP A 278 9.50 -4.66 -1.48
C TRP A 278 8.00 -4.29 -1.43
N GLU A 279 7.46 -4.19 -0.23
CA GLU A 279 6.08 -3.77 0.04
C GLU A 279 6.00 -2.90 1.30
N GLY A 280 5.03 -1.97 1.31
CA GLY A 280 4.60 -1.33 2.55
C GLY A 280 3.64 -2.25 3.32
N GLN A 281 2.36 -1.89 3.34
CA GLN A 281 1.26 -2.77 3.80
C GLN A 281 0.44 -3.18 2.57
N PRO A 282 0.79 -4.28 1.90
CA PRO A 282 0.10 -4.69 0.68
C PRO A 282 -1.33 -5.15 0.97
N LEU A 283 -2.31 -4.48 0.35
CA LEU A 283 -3.72 -4.78 0.52
C LEU A 283 -4.03 -6.23 0.14
N ILE A 284 -3.39 -6.74 -0.92
CA ILE A 284 -3.60 -8.12 -1.38
C ILE A 284 -3.22 -9.19 -0.34
N VAL A 285 -2.23 -8.93 0.51
CA VAL A 285 -1.89 -9.83 1.63
C VAL A 285 -3.06 -9.87 2.62
N GLN A 286 -3.59 -8.70 3.01
CA GLN A 286 -4.73 -8.63 3.92
C GLN A 286 -5.99 -9.27 3.30
N GLU A 287 -6.21 -9.08 2.01
CA GLU A 287 -7.32 -9.70 1.27
C GLU A 287 -7.17 -11.23 1.20
N ALA A 288 -5.96 -11.74 0.96
CA ALA A 288 -5.68 -13.18 0.97
C ALA A 288 -5.88 -13.80 2.36
N LEU A 289 -5.44 -13.11 3.42
CA LEU A 289 -5.67 -13.52 4.81
C LEU A 289 -7.18 -13.59 5.12
N ARG A 290 -7.96 -12.57 4.71
CA ARG A 290 -9.43 -12.56 4.87
C ARG A 290 -10.11 -13.71 4.11
N ALA A 291 -9.62 -14.02 2.91
CA ALA A 291 -10.11 -15.15 2.13
C ALA A 291 -9.73 -16.51 2.74
N GLY A 292 -8.90 -16.52 3.79
CA GLY A 292 -8.41 -17.73 4.43
C GLY A 292 -7.62 -18.61 3.47
N ARG A 293 -6.84 -18.01 2.57
CA ARG A 293 -6.05 -18.78 1.59
C ARG A 293 -4.60 -18.96 2.04
N PRO A 294 -4.03 -20.15 1.82
CA PRO A 294 -2.61 -20.34 2.01
C PRO A 294 -1.82 -19.29 1.24
N LEU A 295 -0.91 -18.61 1.92
CA LEU A 295 -0.13 -17.51 1.38
C LEU A 295 1.36 -17.88 1.37
N VAL A 296 2.01 -17.70 0.22
CA VAL A 296 3.46 -17.70 0.08
C VAL A 296 3.89 -16.30 -0.32
N ALA A 297 4.72 -15.64 0.48
CA ALA A 297 5.08 -14.25 0.24
C ALA A 297 6.56 -13.98 0.51
N SER A 298 7.10 -12.94 -0.11
CA SER A 298 8.45 -12.49 0.19
C SER A 298 8.52 -11.87 1.58
N ARG A 299 9.56 -12.20 2.35
CA ARG A 299 9.86 -11.59 3.66
C ARG A 299 10.44 -10.19 3.45
N THR A 300 9.60 -9.20 3.19
CA THR A 300 10.03 -7.85 2.87
C THR A 300 9.02 -6.80 3.32
N GLY A 301 9.53 -5.62 3.70
CA GLY A 301 8.73 -4.47 4.13
C GLY A 301 7.77 -4.83 5.25
N GLY A 302 6.50 -4.47 5.11
CA GLY A 302 5.46 -4.75 6.11
C GLY A 302 4.75 -6.11 5.95
N ILE A 303 5.18 -6.99 5.05
CA ILE A 303 4.55 -8.32 4.89
C ILE A 303 4.66 -9.14 6.19
N PRO A 304 5.84 -9.25 6.84
CA PRO A 304 5.95 -9.99 8.10
C PRO A 304 5.04 -9.42 9.21
N ASP A 305 4.90 -8.09 9.26
CA ASP A 305 4.03 -7.43 10.25
C ASP A 305 2.55 -7.76 10.02
N LEU A 306 2.14 -7.98 8.77
CA LEU A 306 0.78 -8.36 8.41
C LEU A 306 0.50 -9.85 8.66
N THR A 307 1.45 -10.72 8.34
CA THR A 307 1.23 -12.17 8.39
C THR A 307 1.53 -12.78 9.77
N GLY A 308 2.37 -12.14 10.56
CA GLY A 308 3.01 -12.83 11.68
C GLY A 308 3.89 -13.99 11.18
N GLU A 309 4.21 -14.93 12.07
CA GLU A 309 5.07 -16.06 11.72
C GLU A 309 4.29 -17.27 11.15
N ASP A 310 2.96 -17.33 11.37
CA ASP A 310 2.17 -18.54 11.14
C ASP A 310 1.21 -18.43 9.94
N ALA A 311 0.81 -17.24 9.53
CA ALA A 311 -0.24 -17.05 8.52
C ALA A 311 0.27 -17.04 7.06
N ALA A 312 1.58 -17.24 6.85
CA ALA A 312 2.19 -17.35 5.52
C ALA A 312 3.51 -18.10 5.57
N VAL A 313 3.88 -18.73 4.46
CA VAL A 313 5.26 -19.16 4.25
C VAL A 313 6.05 -17.97 3.68
N LEU A 314 7.00 -17.47 4.45
CA LEU A 314 7.81 -16.31 4.07
C LEU A 314 9.16 -16.73 3.50
N VAL A 315 9.46 -16.29 2.26
CA VAL A 315 10.68 -16.60 1.51
C VAL A 315 11.53 -15.33 1.27
N PRO A 316 12.85 -15.46 1.06
CA PRO A 316 13.67 -14.31 0.70
C PRO A 316 13.20 -13.65 -0.61
N PRO A 317 13.20 -12.31 -0.72
CA PRO A 317 12.80 -11.61 -1.95
C PRO A 317 13.71 -11.99 -3.13
N GLY A 318 13.11 -12.41 -4.25
CA GLY A 318 13.84 -12.78 -5.47
C GLY A 318 14.44 -14.18 -5.48
N ASP A 319 14.33 -14.92 -4.39
CA ASP A 319 14.82 -16.31 -4.31
C ASP A 319 13.82 -17.25 -5.01
N VAL A 320 14.18 -17.68 -6.22
CA VAL A 320 13.36 -18.58 -7.06
C VAL A 320 13.25 -19.96 -6.41
N ALA A 321 14.36 -20.50 -5.88
CA ALA A 321 14.38 -21.84 -5.32
C ALA A 321 13.53 -21.93 -4.04
N ALA A 322 13.66 -20.96 -3.14
CA ALA A 322 12.83 -20.89 -1.96
C ALA A 322 11.33 -20.73 -2.31
N LEU A 323 10.99 -19.92 -3.33
CA LEU A 323 9.63 -19.76 -3.79
C LEU A 323 9.05 -21.05 -4.35
N VAL A 324 9.83 -21.80 -5.15
CA VAL A 324 9.45 -23.12 -5.66
C VAL A 324 9.15 -24.07 -4.51
N ALA A 325 10.09 -24.22 -3.58
CA ALA A 325 9.96 -25.12 -2.45
C ALA A 325 8.72 -24.78 -1.58
N ALA A 326 8.50 -23.51 -1.29
CA ALA A 326 7.38 -23.07 -0.48
C ALA A 326 6.02 -23.33 -1.14
N VAL A 327 5.87 -23.03 -2.44
CA VAL A 327 4.62 -23.28 -3.16
C VAL A 327 4.35 -24.79 -3.25
N LEU A 328 5.36 -25.59 -3.57
CA LEU A 328 5.21 -27.05 -3.65
C LEU A 328 4.85 -27.65 -2.29
N ALA A 329 5.50 -27.20 -1.20
CA ALA A 329 5.17 -27.67 0.15
C ALA A 329 3.69 -27.44 0.50
N VAL A 330 3.13 -26.27 0.13
CA VAL A 330 1.72 -25.98 0.37
C VAL A 330 0.79 -26.82 -0.51
N LEU A 331 1.17 -27.06 -1.77
CA LEU A 331 0.36 -27.87 -2.70
C LEU A 331 0.40 -29.37 -2.38
N ASP A 332 1.49 -29.86 -1.79
CA ASP A 332 1.73 -31.29 -1.53
C ASP A 332 1.34 -31.72 -0.11
N ASP A 333 1.21 -30.78 0.83
CA ASP A 333 0.78 -31.04 2.22
C ASP A 333 -0.56 -30.37 2.52
N PRO A 334 -1.70 -31.08 2.40
CA PRO A 334 -3.01 -30.57 2.77
C PRO A 334 -3.10 -30.13 4.24
N GLY A 335 -2.33 -30.73 5.13
CA GLY A 335 -2.25 -30.35 6.53
C GLY A 335 -1.60 -28.97 6.72
N LEU A 336 -0.50 -28.70 6.00
CA LEU A 336 0.10 -27.37 5.97
C LEU A 336 -0.86 -26.34 5.39
N ALA A 337 -1.50 -26.64 4.26
CA ALA A 337 -2.47 -25.75 3.64
C ALA A 337 -3.63 -25.42 4.58
N ALA A 338 -4.16 -26.40 5.31
CA ALA A 338 -5.22 -26.21 6.30
C ALA A 338 -4.75 -25.32 7.47
N ARG A 339 -3.57 -25.57 8.04
CA ARG A 339 -3.00 -24.75 9.12
C ARG A 339 -2.79 -23.30 8.67
N LEU A 340 -2.23 -23.07 7.48
CA LEU A 340 -2.05 -21.74 6.93
C LEU A 340 -3.39 -21.02 6.71
N SER A 341 -4.41 -21.72 6.24
CA SER A 341 -5.76 -21.18 6.03
C SER A 341 -6.42 -20.75 7.35
N GLU A 342 -6.27 -21.54 8.40
CA GLU A 342 -6.79 -21.23 9.73
C GLU A 342 -6.05 -20.02 10.34
N ALA A 343 -4.72 -20.04 10.32
CA ALA A 343 -3.88 -18.94 10.79
C ALA A 343 -4.15 -17.65 10.02
N ALA A 344 -4.37 -17.72 8.69
CA ALA A 344 -4.74 -16.58 7.87
C ALA A 344 -6.04 -15.93 8.33
N ARG A 345 -7.10 -16.71 8.60
CA ARG A 345 -8.37 -16.18 9.10
C ARG A 345 -8.23 -15.56 10.49
N ALA A 346 -7.54 -16.24 11.40
CA ALA A 346 -7.27 -15.73 12.74
C ALA A 346 -6.49 -14.42 12.68
N ARG A 347 -5.46 -14.35 11.83
CA ARG A 347 -4.68 -13.13 11.63
C ARG A 347 -5.51 -12.00 11.02
N ALA A 348 -6.32 -12.26 10.02
CA ALA A 348 -7.21 -11.28 9.40
C ALA A 348 -8.18 -10.66 10.41
N ALA A 349 -8.72 -11.47 11.33
CA ALA A 349 -9.62 -11.00 12.38
C ALA A 349 -8.91 -10.08 13.41
N ALA A 350 -7.60 -10.28 13.60
CA ALA A 350 -6.78 -9.47 14.51
C ALA A 350 -6.21 -8.18 13.86
N LEU A 351 -6.24 -8.06 12.52
CA LEU A 351 -5.75 -6.87 11.83
C LEU A 351 -6.68 -5.68 12.08
N PRO A 352 -6.10 -4.48 12.32
CA PRO A 352 -6.90 -3.27 12.52
C PRO A 352 -7.65 -2.88 11.24
N GLY A 353 -8.93 -2.51 11.40
CA GLY A 353 -9.79 -2.03 10.33
C GLY A 353 -9.70 -0.52 10.09
N GLU A 354 -10.63 -0.01 9.26
CA GLU A 354 -10.70 1.42 8.89
C GLU A 354 -10.92 2.31 10.12
N ASP A 355 -11.80 1.93 11.04
CA ASP A 355 -12.07 2.71 12.26
C ASP A 355 -10.81 2.84 13.13
N ALA A 356 -10.09 1.75 13.35
CA ALA A 356 -8.85 1.77 14.10
C ALA A 356 -7.77 2.65 13.43
N ALA A 357 -7.71 2.67 12.09
CA ALA A 357 -6.80 3.53 11.36
C ALA A 357 -7.16 5.01 11.53
N VAL A 358 -8.46 5.35 11.47
CA VAL A 358 -8.95 6.72 11.68
C VAL A 358 -8.70 7.16 13.11
N ASP A 359 -9.01 6.32 14.10
CA ASP A 359 -8.83 6.65 15.51
C ASP A 359 -7.34 6.83 15.87
N ALA A 360 -6.45 5.99 15.34
CA ALA A 360 -5.01 6.16 15.48
C ALA A 360 -4.51 7.47 14.86
N ALA A 361 -5.02 7.84 13.68
CA ALA A 361 -4.70 9.12 13.04
C ALA A 361 -5.19 10.31 13.86
N LEU A 362 -6.42 10.23 14.42
CA LEU A 362 -6.98 11.26 15.28
C LEU A 362 -6.16 11.47 16.55
N ALA A 363 -5.81 10.38 17.24
CA ALA A 363 -4.97 10.43 18.44
C ALA A 363 -3.61 11.08 18.11
N LEU A 364 -3.02 10.75 16.95
CA LEU A 364 -1.79 11.39 16.49
C LEU A 364 -1.98 12.89 16.26
N TYR A 365 -3.06 13.31 15.58
CA TYR A 365 -3.33 14.73 15.30
C TYR A 365 -3.54 15.54 16.59
N GLN A 366 -4.30 15.01 17.55
CA GLN A 366 -4.50 15.64 18.86
C GLN A 366 -3.17 15.83 19.57
N ARG A 367 -2.34 14.81 19.62
CA ARG A 367 -1.02 14.84 20.25
C ARG A 367 -0.09 15.87 19.64
N VAL A 368 0.06 15.91 18.30
CA VAL A 368 0.96 16.85 17.62
C VAL A 368 0.42 18.28 17.61
N ALA A 369 -0.88 18.47 17.67
CA ALA A 369 -1.51 19.78 17.78
C ALA A 369 -1.49 20.33 19.22
N GLY A 370 -1.06 19.55 20.21
CA GLY A 370 -1.06 19.92 21.63
C GLY A 370 -2.47 20.10 22.21
N LEU A 371 -3.45 19.35 21.67
CA LEU A 371 -4.83 19.34 22.14
C LEU A 371 -5.03 18.19 23.15
N PRO A 372 -5.87 18.37 24.18
CA PRO A 372 -6.17 17.29 25.11
C PRO A 372 -6.80 16.12 24.36
N THR A 373 -6.29 14.92 24.60
CA THR A 373 -6.93 13.66 24.18
C THR A 373 -8.28 13.58 24.87
N ALA A 374 -9.36 13.38 24.10
CA ALA A 374 -10.65 13.06 24.71
C ALA A 374 -10.50 11.71 25.42
N VAL A 375 -10.71 11.72 26.75
CA VAL A 375 -10.78 10.53 27.62
C VAL A 375 -12.08 9.80 27.37
#